data_970becb4c50158b4097b1034a2bdcd09
#
_entry.id   970becb4c50158b4097b1034a2bdcd09
#
_cell.length_a   1.000
_cell.length_b   1.000
_cell.length_c   1.000
_cell.angle_alpha   90.00
_cell.angle_beta   90.00
_cell.angle_gamma   90.00
#
_symmetry.space_group_name_H-M   'P 1'
#
loop_
_entity.id
_entity.type
_entity.pdbx_description
1 polymer ?
#
loop_
_entity_poly.entity_id
_entity_poly.type
_entity_poly.pdbx_seq_one_letter_code
_entity_poly.pdbx_strand_id
1 'polypeptide(L)'
;MRFGAIVLGLLVVTSCASPPKPAPVPAPVPAPAPAPAPPPPLPKPPADWRDAAQTAGTWHWAMVAGRSTASFVGPGGAALATLTCDRTNARVLLARRGNAAASVAMALTSTFGTRPLSSDPLRGSPGWVVAELHTNDPMLDSVAFSRGRFVLDVAGLEPLYLPSWP
;
A
#
# COMPACT_ATOMS: atom_id res chain seq x y z
N MET A 1 -27.52 -103.03 -23.87
CA MET A 1 -26.58 -102.30 -24.73
C MET A 1 -27.23 -101.05 -25.27
N ARG A 2 -26.99 -99.94 -24.65
CA ARG A 2 -27.48 -98.64 -25.20
C ARG A 2 -26.45 -97.53 -24.77
N PHE A 3 -25.74 -97.08 -25.74
CA PHE A 3 -24.79 -95.94 -25.61
C PHE A 3 -25.56 -94.60 -25.52
N GLY A 4 -25.37 -93.88 -24.49
CA GLY A 4 -25.87 -92.50 -24.39
C GLY A 4 -24.72 -91.54 -24.61
N ALA A 5 -24.83 -90.77 -25.69
CA ALA A 5 -23.88 -89.71 -25.98
C ALA A 5 -24.26 -88.43 -25.22
N ILE A 6 -23.35 -87.96 -24.40
CA ILE A 6 -23.47 -86.66 -23.70
C ILE A 6 -22.81 -85.57 -24.58
N VAL A 7 -23.64 -84.67 -25.12
CA VAL A 7 -23.15 -83.48 -25.87
C VAL A 7 -22.94 -82.37 -24.85
N LEU A 8 -21.69 -81.99 -24.67
CA LEU A 8 -21.27 -80.90 -23.81
C LEU A 8 -21.33 -79.55 -24.57
N GLY A 9 -22.37 -78.80 -24.31
CA GLY A 9 -22.53 -77.47 -24.94
C GLY A 9 -21.59 -76.43 -24.34
N LEU A 10 -20.71 -75.85 -25.14
CA LEU A 10 -19.78 -74.78 -24.81
C LEU A 10 -20.51 -73.44 -24.88
N LEU A 11 -20.82 -72.80 -23.68
CA LEU A 11 -21.38 -71.47 -23.60
C LEU A 11 -20.23 -70.41 -23.73
N VAL A 12 -20.17 -69.73 -24.89
CA VAL A 12 -19.29 -68.61 -25.11
C VAL A 12 -19.97 -67.36 -24.53
N VAL A 13 -19.52 -66.82 -23.41
CA VAL A 13 -19.92 -65.53 -22.85
C VAL A 13 -19.09 -64.43 -23.51
N THR A 14 -19.66 -63.71 -24.48
CA THR A 14 -19.07 -62.51 -25.03
C THR A 14 -19.26 -61.35 -24.04
N SER A 15 -18.18 -61.00 -23.33
CA SER A 15 -18.12 -59.81 -22.46
C SER A 15 -17.97 -58.56 -23.33
N CYS A 16 -19.02 -57.76 -23.45
CA CYS A 16 -18.93 -56.41 -24.00
C CYS A 16 -18.25 -55.47 -22.99
N ALA A 17 -16.95 -55.27 -23.11
CA ALA A 17 -16.26 -54.22 -22.38
C ALA A 17 -16.58 -52.86 -22.99
N SER A 18 -17.21 -51.97 -22.21
CA SER A 18 -17.42 -50.59 -22.61
C SER A 18 -16.07 -49.85 -22.78
N PRO A 19 -15.90 -49.00 -23.78
CA PRO A 19 -14.65 -48.22 -23.93
C PRO A 19 -14.39 -47.33 -22.73
N PRO A 20 -13.13 -47.16 -22.29
CA PRO A 20 -12.80 -46.33 -21.16
C PRO A 20 -13.19 -44.86 -21.43
N LYS A 21 -13.91 -44.27 -20.45
CA LYS A 21 -14.28 -42.85 -20.50
C LYS A 21 -13.01 -42.00 -20.58
N PRO A 22 -12.90 -41.06 -21.54
CA PRO A 22 -11.74 -40.17 -21.61
C PRO A 22 -11.55 -39.46 -20.31
N ALA A 23 -10.30 -39.41 -19.79
CA ALA A 23 -9.95 -38.66 -18.61
C ALA A 23 -10.26 -37.17 -18.80
N PRO A 24 -10.77 -36.46 -17.79
CA PRO A 24 -11.00 -35.01 -17.87
C PRO A 24 -9.69 -34.30 -18.20
N VAL A 25 -9.69 -33.52 -19.29
CA VAL A 25 -8.56 -32.65 -19.61
C VAL A 25 -8.44 -31.65 -18.49
N PRO A 26 -7.26 -31.50 -17.82
CA PRO A 26 -7.08 -30.49 -16.82
C PRO A 26 -7.40 -29.11 -17.37
N ALA A 27 -8.25 -28.36 -16.66
CA ALA A 27 -8.53 -26.98 -17.04
C ALA A 27 -7.23 -26.17 -17.05
N PRO A 28 -7.01 -25.25 -18.00
CA PRO A 28 -5.85 -24.40 -18.02
C PRO A 28 -5.76 -23.65 -16.68
N VAL A 29 -4.63 -23.78 -16.00
CA VAL A 29 -4.35 -22.99 -14.79
C VAL A 29 -4.31 -21.52 -15.22
N PRO A 30 -5.11 -20.62 -14.61
CA PRO A 30 -5.04 -19.20 -14.95
C PRO A 30 -3.61 -18.70 -14.74
N ALA A 31 -3.07 -18.02 -15.75
CA ALA A 31 -1.77 -17.38 -15.62
C ALA A 31 -1.80 -16.41 -14.44
N PRO A 32 -0.74 -16.35 -13.59
CA PRO A 32 -0.65 -15.38 -12.53
C PRO A 32 -0.88 -13.97 -13.08
N ALA A 33 -1.73 -13.19 -12.42
CA ALA A 33 -1.92 -11.79 -12.78
C ALA A 33 -0.57 -11.07 -12.74
N PRO A 34 -0.26 -10.18 -13.70
CA PRO A 34 0.95 -9.40 -13.67
C PRO A 34 1.08 -8.66 -12.31
N ALA A 35 2.24 -8.76 -11.68
CA ALA A 35 2.50 -8.01 -10.47
C ALA A 35 2.29 -6.50 -10.74
N PRO A 36 1.70 -5.74 -9.81
CA PRO A 36 1.59 -4.30 -9.95
C PRO A 36 2.96 -3.68 -10.26
N ALA A 37 3.01 -2.77 -11.22
CA ALA A 37 4.24 -2.06 -11.54
C ALA A 37 4.76 -1.35 -10.28
N PRO A 38 6.07 -1.34 -10.01
CA PRO A 38 6.62 -0.60 -8.88
C PRO A 38 6.26 0.88 -9.02
N PRO A 39 5.95 1.57 -7.90
CA PRO A 39 5.66 3.00 -7.92
C PRO A 39 6.84 3.78 -8.55
N PRO A 40 6.57 4.91 -9.24
CA PRO A 40 7.61 5.75 -9.80
C PRO A 40 8.63 6.13 -8.71
N PRO A 41 9.94 6.19 -9.05
CA PRO A 41 10.93 6.65 -8.10
C PRO A 41 10.63 8.07 -7.62
N LEU A 42 10.86 8.32 -6.33
CA LEU A 42 10.73 9.65 -5.74
C LEU A 42 11.69 10.63 -6.44
N PRO A 43 11.28 11.90 -6.65
CA PRO A 43 12.19 12.94 -7.05
C PRO A 43 13.38 12.97 -6.09
N LYS A 44 14.58 13.04 -6.63
CA LYS A 44 15.78 13.12 -5.80
C LYS A 44 15.77 14.47 -5.07
N PRO A 45 15.80 14.51 -3.73
CA PRO A 45 15.92 15.76 -2.99
C PRO A 45 17.13 16.56 -3.47
N PRO A 46 17.17 17.91 -3.30
CA PRO A 46 18.38 18.69 -3.48
C PRO A 46 19.58 18.01 -2.82
N ALA A 47 20.78 18.21 -3.31
CA ALA A 47 22.00 17.53 -2.84
C ALA A 47 22.18 17.60 -1.31
N ASP A 48 21.69 18.68 -0.68
CA ASP A 48 21.44 18.75 0.76
C ASP A 48 20.07 19.40 1.03
N TRP A 49 19.10 18.59 1.41
CA TRP A 49 17.76 19.06 1.76
C TRP A 49 17.78 19.98 3.01
N ARG A 50 18.85 19.92 3.81
CA ARG A 50 19.02 20.78 4.99
C ARG A 50 19.24 22.23 4.63
N ASP A 51 19.80 22.48 3.43
CA ASP A 51 20.05 23.82 2.90
C ASP A 51 18.87 24.37 2.09
N ALA A 52 17.87 23.52 1.77
CA ALA A 52 16.68 23.95 1.10
C ALA A 52 15.89 24.96 1.93
N ALA A 53 15.27 25.94 1.26
CA ALA A 53 14.39 26.89 1.95
C ALA A 53 13.24 26.16 2.62
N GLN A 54 12.96 26.51 3.87
CA GLN A 54 11.80 25.97 4.59
C GLN A 54 10.52 26.37 3.86
N THR A 55 9.59 25.43 3.72
CA THR A 55 8.25 25.73 3.22
C THR A 55 7.59 26.77 4.12
N ALA A 56 7.08 27.86 3.53
CA ALA A 56 6.41 28.91 4.28
C ALA A 56 5.10 28.37 4.90
N GLY A 57 4.94 28.61 6.20
CA GLY A 57 3.77 28.13 6.95
C GLY A 57 4.06 27.91 8.42
N THR A 58 3.05 27.47 9.15
CA THR A 58 3.11 27.27 10.61
C THR A 58 2.26 26.06 10.98
N TRP A 59 2.69 25.34 12.03
CA TRP A 59 1.91 24.26 12.63
C TRP A 59 0.80 24.81 13.53
N HIS A 60 -0.38 24.23 13.41
CA HIS A 60 -1.52 24.45 14.28
C HIS A 60 -2.04 23.11 14.78
N TRP A 61 -2.26 23.01 16.07
CA TRP A 61 -2.86 21.83 16.68
C TRP A 61 -4.33 22.09 17.01
N ALA A 62 -5.19 21.10 16.74
CA ALA A 62 -6.60 21.11 17.09
C ALA A 62 -7.15 19.69 17.28
N MET A 63 -8.30 19.60 17.96
CA MET A 63 -9.13 18.40 17.92
C MET A 63 -10.07 18.49 16.71
N VAL A 64 -9.88 17.61 15.74
CA VAL A 64 -10.72 17.54 14.53
C VAL A 64 -11.47 16.21 14.53
N ALA A 65 -12.80 16.27 14.55
CA ALA A 65 -13.68 15.09 14.65
C ALA A 65 -13.25 14.12 15.77
N GLY A 66 -12.89 14.65 16.95
CA GLY A 66 -12.45 13.86 18.10
C GLY A 66 -11.03 13.29 18.01
N ARG A 67 -10.24 13.67 17.00
CA ARG A 67 -8.85 13.23 16.81
C ARG A 67 -7.88 14.39 16.97
N SER A 68 -6.79 14.14 17.69
CA SER A 68 -5.67 15.09 17.79
C SER A 68 -5.03 15.24 16.40
N THR A 69 -5.02 16.45 15.87
CA THR A 69 -4.53 16.76 14.53
C THR A 69 -3.61 17.97 14.57
N ALA A 70 -2.38 17.80 14.06
CA ALA A 70 -1.47 18.89 13.74
C ALA A 70 -1.58 19.19 12.24
N SER A 71 -1.79 20.46 11.88
CA SER A 71 -1.95 20.91 10.50
C SER A 71 -0.88 21.95 10.18
N PHE A 72 -0.09 21.72 9.15
CA PHE A 72 0.83 22.72 8.62
C PHE A 72 0.09 23.59 7.61
N VAL A 73 -0.09 24.85 7.96
CA VAL A 73 -0.89 25.83 7.21
C VAL A 73 0.04 26.80 6.49
N GLY A 74 -0.07 26.85 5.17
CA GLY A 74 0.69 27.76 4.33
C GLY A 74 0.14 29.18 4.32
N PRO A 75 0.84 30.13 3.63
CA PRO A 75 0.49 31.57 3.62
C PRO A 75 -0.94 31.87 3.15
N GLY A 76 -1.52 31.01 2.31
CA GLY A 76 -2.90 31.16 1.83
C GLY A 76 -3.97 30.64 2.79
N GLY A 77 -3.62 30.26 4.02
CA GLY A 77 -4.56 29.69 5.03
C GLY A 77 -4.95 28.24 4.75
N ALA A 78 -4.41 27.63 3.68
CA ALA A 78 -4.69 26.24 3.35
C ALA A 78 -3.71 25.30 4.07
N ALA A 79 -4.23 24.22 4.65
CA ALA A 79 -3.40 23.16 5.17
C ALA A 79 -2.67 22.44 4.01
N LEU A 80 -1.34 22.34 4.10
CA LEU A 80 -0.47 21.67 3.14
C LEU A 80 -0.16 20.23 3.55
N ALA A 81 -0.06 19.98 4.86
CA ALA A 81 0.14 18.65 5.44
C ALA A 81 -0.60 18.55 6.78
N THR A 82 -0.98 17.32 7.14
CA THR A 82 -1.55 17.03 8.47
C THR A 82 -0.98 15.74 9.04
N LEU A 83 -0.89 15.71 10.37
CA LEU A 83 -0.62 14.53 11.18
C LEU A 83 -1.82 14.33 12.11
N THR A 84 -2.55 13.24 11.92
CA THR A 84 -3.76 12.93 12.71
C THR A 84 -3.55 11.64 13.49
N CYS A 85 -3.75 11.69 14.80
CA CYS A 85 -3.67 10.52 15.66
C CYS A 85 -4.99 9.72 15.60
N ASP A 86 -4.94 8.50 15.09
CA ASP A 86 -6.02 7.53 15.17
C ASP A 86 -5.75 6.57 16.34
N ARG A 87 -6.26 6.92 17.51
CA ARG A 87 -6.06 6.13 18.74
C ARG A 87 -6.74 4.77 18.68
N THR A 88 -7.85 4.66 17.97
CA THR A 88 -8.63 3.42 17.86
C THR A 88 -7.84 2.33 17.14
N ASN A 89 -7.10 2.72 16.10
CA ASN A 89 -6.34 1.80 15.27
C ASN A 89 -4.82 1.82 15.59
N ALA A 90 -4.40 2.60 16.59
CA ALA A 90 -2.99 2.83 16.93
C ALA A 90 -2.18 3.27 15.69
N ARG A 91 -2.68 4.28 14.97
CA ARG A 91 -2.06 4.83 13.76
C ARG A 91 -1.88 6.34 13.85
N VAL A 92 -0.88 6.82 13.13
CA VAL A 92 -0.75 8.22 12.76
C VAL A 92 -0.98 8.32 11.26
N LEU A 93 -1.97 9.09 10.87
CA LEU A 93 -2.29 9.39 9.48
C LEU A 93 -1.48 10.62 9.07
N LEU A 94 -0.57 10.44 8.13
CA LEU A 94 0.20 11.49 7.50
C LEU A 94 -0.46 11.85 6.18
N ALA A 95 -0.95 13.06 6.05
CA ALA A 95 -1.59 13.51 4.83
C ALA A 95 -0.84 14.70 4.21
N ARG A 96 -0.70 14.69 2.89
CA ARG A 96 -0.16 15.76 2.04
C ARG A 96 -1.24 16.24 1.10
N ARG A 97 -1.45 17.56 1.00
CA ARG A 97 -2.39 18.14 0.03
C ARG A 97 -1.94 17.82 -1.39
N GLY A 98 -2.83 17.23 -2.17
CA GLY A 98 -2.58 16.77 -3.53
C GLY A 98 -3.59 15.72 -3.94
N ASN A 99 -3.55 15.30 -5.19
CA ASN A 99 -4.42 14.24 -5.71
C ASN A 99 -3.58 13.07 -6.19
N ALA A 100 -4.00 11.87 -5.85
CA ALA A 100 -3.47 10.63 -6.41
C ALA A 100 -4.64 9.66 -6.61
N ALA A 101 -4.80 9.17 -7.84
CA ALA A 101 -5.83 8.17 -8.18
C ALA A 101 -5.39 6.74 -7.82
N ALA A 102 -4.11 6.53 -7.60
CA ALA A 102 -3.51 5.25 -7.22
C ALA A 102 -2.52 5.46 -6.06
N SER A 103 -2.01 4.37 -5.51
CA SER A 103 -0.94 4.43 -4.53
C SER A 103 0.30 5.08 -5.14
N VAL A 104 0.85 6.06 -4.44
CA VAL A 104 2.10 6.76 -4.82
C VAL A 104 3.13 6.64 -3.71
N ALA A 105 4.40 6.69 -4.11
CA ALA A 105 5.50 6.69 -3.15
C ALA A 105 5.49 7.99 -2.34
N MET A 106 5.66 7.85 -1.03
CA MET A 106 5.88 8.94 -0.09
C MET A 106 7.15 8.67 0.71
N ALA A 107 7.79 9.70 1.23
CA ALA A 107 8.89 9.56 2.16
C ALA A 107 8.89 10.64 3.23
N LEU A 108 9.29 10.26 4.43
CA LEU A 108 9.70 11.17 5.49
C LEU A 108 11.21 11.12 5.61
N THR A 109 11.87 12.27 5.55
CA THR A 109 13.31 12.40 5.75
C THR A 109 13.61 13.32 6.92
N SER A 110 14.36 12.84 7.88
CA SER A 110 14.82 13.57 9.05
C SER A 110 16.35 13.58 9.11
N THR A 111 16.95 14.25 10.10
CA THR A 111 18.39 14.18 10.33
C THR A 111 18.88 12.78 10.73
N PHE A 112 17.99 11.87 11.07
CA PHE A 112 18.31 10.49 11.49
C PHE A 112 18.10 9.46 10.37
N GLY A 113 17.53 9.85 9.23
CA GLY A 113 17.33 8.96 8.10
C GLY A 113 16.03 9.22 7.33
N THR A 114 15.77 8.36 6.37
CA THR A 114 14.59 8.40 5.50
C THR A 114 13.73 7.16 5.70
N ARG A 115 12.43 7.37 5.87
CA ARG A 115 11.41 6.32 5.93
C ARG A 115 10.58 6.35 4.65
N PRO A 116 10.71 5.34 3.77
CA PRO A 116 9.82 5.19 2.63
C PRO A 116 8.42 4.74 3.11
N LEU A 117 7.39 5.29 2.49
CA LEU A 117 5.98 5.02 2.74
C LEU A 117 5.28 4.86 1.38
N SER A 118 4.09 4.26 1.41
CA SER A 118 3.18 4.25 0.27
C SER A 118 1.87 4.88 0.68
N SER A 119 1.31 5.71 -0.17
CA SER A 119 -0.02 6.27 0.09
C SER A 119 -1.10 5.20 -0.09
N ASP A 120 -2.16 5.34 0.70
CA ASP A 120 -3.38 4.54 0.56
C ASP A 120 -4.49 5.41 -0.04
N PRO A 121 -4.86 5.23 -1.32
CA PRO A 121 -5.89 6.02 -1.96
C PRO A 121 -7.28 5.81 -1.33
N LEU A 122 -7.51 4.70 -0.64
CA LEU A 122 -8.77 4.44 0.07
C LEU A 122 -8.90 5.23 1.37
N ARG A 123 -7.79 5.72 1.92
CA ARG A 123 -7.75 6.56 3.13
C ARG A 123 -7.78 8.05 2.80
N GLY A 124 -7.48 8.41 1.56
CA GLY A 124 -7.47 9.79 1.10
C GLY A 124 -8.88 10.37 0.97
N SER A 125 -9.05 11.61 1.39
CA SER A 125 -10.16 12.45 0.95
C SER A 125 -9.76 13.14 -0.35
N PRO A 126 -10.71 13.60 -1.18
CA PRO A 126 -10.39 14.41 -2.35
C PRO A 126 -9.44 15.56 -2.00
N GLY A 127 -8.33 15.67 -2.73
CA GLY A 127 -7.30 16.67 -2.48
C GLY A 127 -6.26 16.29 -1.42
N TRP A 128 -6.22 15.02 -0.95
CA TRP A 128 -5.24 14.56 0.02
C TRP A 128 -4.63 13.21 -0.37
N VAL A 129 -3.32 13.13 -0.27
CA VAL A 129 -2.54 11.89 -0.37
C VAL A 129 -2.17 11.47 1.04
N VAL A 130 -2.60 10.28 1.46
CA VAL A 130 -2.50 9.82 2.86
C VAL A 130 -1.66 8.56 2.94
N ALA A 131 -0.74 8.52 3.91
CA ALA A 131 -0.04 7.32 4.34
C ALA A 131 -0.22 7.10 5.85
N GLU A 132 0.00 5.87 6.29
CA GLU A 132 -0.14 5.49 7.70
C GLU A 132 1.20 5.08 8.29
N LEU A 133 1.43 5.48 9.54
CA LEU A 133 2.50 4.97 10.39
C LEU A 133 1.87 4.32 11.63
N HIS A 134 2.56 3.34 12.20
CA HIS A 134 2.23 2.89 13.55
C HIS A 134 2.55 3.98 14.57
N THR A 135 1.80 4.05 15.67
CA THR A 135 2.05 5.03 16.75
C THR A 135 3.41 4.86 17.42
N ASN A 136 4.02 3.69 17.29
CA ASN A 136 5.36 3.37 17.80
C ASN A 136 6.42 3.31 16.68
N ASP A 137 6.13 3.84 15.49
CA ASP A 137 7.13 3.91 14.41
C ASP A 137 8.24 4.88 14.84
N PRO A 138 9.52 4.43 14.89
CA PRO A 138 10.63 5.27 15.34
C PRO A 138 10.87 6.49 14.45
N MET A 139 10.27 6.53 13.26
CA MET A 139 10.33 7.72 12.41
C MET A 139 9.57 8.91 12.99
N LEU A 140 8.53 8.67 13.80
CA LEU A 140 7.81 9.76 14.49
C LEU A 140 8.72 10.51 15.46
N ASP A 141 9.52 9.77 16.24
CA ASP A 141 10.54 10.38 17.12
C ASP A 141 11.64 11.06 16.28
N SER A 142 12.08 10.41 15.21
CA SER A 142 13.09 10.96 14.30
C SER A 142 12.66 12.28 13.67
N VAL A 143 11.39 12.45 13.35
CA VAL A 143 10.80 13.69 12.84
C VAL A 143 10.71 14.73 13.96
N ALA A 144 10.19 14.33 15.13
CA ALA A 144 10.03 15.22 16.27
C ALA A 144 11.37 15.81 16.76
N PHE A 145 12.44 15.02 16.72
CA PHE A 145 13.79 15.42 17.14
C PHE A 145 14.72 15.80 15.98
N SER A 146 14.20 15.92 14.76
CA SER A 146 15.00 16.38 13.63
C SER A 146 15.52 17.79 13.85
N ARG A 147 16.78 18.03 13.48
CA ARG A 147 17.44 19.34 13.69
C ARG A 147 16.82 20.41 12.81
N GLY A 148 15.85 21.11 13.37
CA GLY A 148 15.19 22.28 12.76
C GLY A 148 14.09 21.94 11.76
N ARG A 149 14.23 20.88 10.95
CA ARG A 149 13.24 20.52 9.92
C ARG A 149 13.29 19.06 9.52
N PHE A 150 12.25 18.62 8.84
CA PHE A 150 12.17 17.34 8.13
C PHE A 150 11.53 17.53 6.76
N VAL A 151 11.63 16.55 5.89
CA VAL A 151 11.05 16.59 4.54
C VAL A 151 9.89 15.60 4.45
N LEU A 152 8.78 16.07 3.90
CA LEU A 152 7.69 15.24 3.42
C LEU A 152 7.72 15.29 1.89
N ASP A 153 8.09 14.19 1.28
CA ASP A 153 8.18 14.03 -0.16
C ASP A 153 7.07 13.07 -0.64
N VAL A 154 6.44 13.42 -1.75
CA VAL A 154 5.38 12.63 -2.39
C VAL A 154 5.62 12.65 -3.89
N ALA A 155 5.68 11.48 -4.50
CA ALA A 155 5.94 11.37 -5.93
C ALA A 155 4.92 12.19 -6.75
N GLY A 156 5.43 13.05 -7.61
CA GLY A 156 4.64 13.95 -8.47
C GLY A 156 4.20 15.27 -7.81
N LEU A 157 4.61 15.52 -6.55
CA LEU A 157 4.36 16.79 -5.85
C LEU A 157 5.68 17.45 -5.44
N GLU A 158 5.66 18.77 -5.25
CA GLU A 158 6.80 19.49 -4.67
C GLU A 158 7.04 19.02 -3.22
N PRO A 159 8.29 18.73 -2.82
CA PRO A 159 8.61 18.37 -1.45
C PRO A 159 8.25 19.50 -0.47
N LEU A 160 7.81 19.13 0.73
CA LEU A 160 7.65 20.08 1.83
C LEU A 160 8.81 19.96 2.81
N TYR A 161 9.47 21.08 3.05
CA TYR A 161 10.53 21.25 4.07
C TYR A 161 9.90 21.83 5.33
N LEU A 162 9.46 20.97 6.23
CA LEU A 162 8.61 21.32 7.36
C LEU A 162 9.45 21.53 8.62
N PRO A 163 9.16 22.58 9.43
CA PRO A 163 9.82 22.73 10.73
C PRO A 163 9.40 21.59 11.67
N SER A 164 10.36 21.07 12.45
CA SER A 164 10.07 20.08 13.50
C SER A 164 9.42 20.71 14.75
N TRP A 165 9.52 22.02 14.89
CA TRP A 165 8.97 22.81 15.98
C TRP A 165 8.02 23.88 15.42
N PRO A 166 6.94 24.25 16.16
CA PRO A 166 6.05 25.33 15.77
C PRO A 166 6.74 26.70 15.76
#